data_7134b6b19c038a9f5934ab89bc3d1a98
#
_entry.id   7134b6b19c038a9f5934ab89bc3d1a98
#
_cell.length_a   1.000
_cell.length_b   1.000
_cell.length_c   1.000
_cell.angle_alpha   90.00
_cell.angle_beta   90.00
_cell.angle_gamma   90.00
#
_symmetry.space_group_name_H-M   'P 1'
#
loop_
_entity.id
_entity.type
_entity.pdbx_description
1 polymer ?
#
loop_
_entity_poly.entity_id
_entity_poly.type
_entity_poly.pdbx_seq_one_letter_code
_entity_poly.pdbx_strand_id
1 'polypeptide(L)'
;LTRTQNRSPKRVMAAALAGAMAFAAPLALVAPVTPVAAQSASQQLDQVVTALRSITTLKADFTQTDRAGKTVSGELTLKNPGRIRFEYSKDVNMLVVADGKSLTLVDYEVAQVQRWPIKNSPLGALLDPKRDVKRFGKLVQTGNPNVLSVEVRDPKKPEYGVITLVMVKDAASPGGLKLHSWVALDSQNKRTTVRLSNHRYGVAVSNSAFRFKDPRKSSRRPR
;
A
#
# COMPACT_ATOMS: atom_id res chain seq x y z
N LEU A 1 -56.92 -73.39 18.24
CA LEU A 1 -58.41 -73.41 18.36
C LEU A 1 -58.98 -72.03 18.23
N THR A 2 -59.63 -71.85 17.05
CA THR A 2 -60.97 -71.38 16.80
C THR A 2 -61.19 -69.85 16.89
N ARG A 3 -61.47 -69.26 15.85
CA ARG A 3 -62.59 -69.04 14.94
C ARG A 3 -63.15 -67.63 15.01
N THR A 4 -63.04 -66.98 13.87
CA THR A 4 -64.12 -66.40 13.04
C THR A 4 -65.13 -65.43 13.67
N GLN A 5 -65.31 -64.27 13.12
CA GLN A 5 -66.39 -63.70 12.24
C GLN A 5 -66.38 -62.18 12.26
N ASN A 6 -66.16 -61.51 11.18
CA ASN A 6 -67.08 -61.04 10.13
C ASN A 6 -68.35 -60.37 10.65
N ARG A 7 -68.45 -59.03 10.37
CA ARG A 7 -69.61 -58.29 9.85
C ARG A 7 -69.40 -56.81 9.66
N SER A 8 -69.38 -56.39 8.41
CA SER A 8 -69.84 -55.03 7.98
C SER A 8 -71.40 -55.07 7.98
N PRO A 9 -72.09 -53.99 7.65
CA PRO A 9 -71.82 -52.58 7.33
C PRO A 9 -72.81 -51.62 8.03
N LYS A 10 -72.61 -50.30 7.87
CA LYS A 10 -73.70 -49.38 7.48
C LYS A 10 -73.21 -47.95 7.25
N ARG A 11 -73.53 -47.43 6.10
CA ARG A 11 -73.39 -46.07 5.65
C ARG A 11 -74.23 -45.12 6.51
N VAL A 12 -73.68 -43.96 6.86
CA VAL A 12 -74.48 -42.74 7.02
C VAL A 12 -73.66 -41.59 6.45
N MET A 13 -74.23 -40.94 5.44
CA MET A 13 -73.79 -39.64 4.91
C MET A 13 -74.09 -38.56 5.92
N ALA A 14 -73.16 -37.62 6.13
CA ALA A 14 -73.47 -36.28 6.56
C ALA A 14 -72.43 -35.34 5.97
N ALA A 15 -72.92 -34.40 5.15
CA ALA A 15 -72.17 -33.32 4.55
C ALA A 15 -71.91 -32.23 5.58
N ALA A 16 -70.75 -31.66 5.62
CA ALA A 16 -70.53 -30.31 6.15
C ALA A 16 -69.25 -29.68 5.61
N LEU A 17 -69.46 -28.64 4.89
CA LEU A 17 -68.69 -27.40 4.63
C LEU A 17 -67.17 -27.42 4.72
N ALA A 18 -66.63 -27.15 3.58
CA ALA A 18 -65.25 -26.69 3.36
C ALA A 18 -65.01 -25.32 3.95
N GLY A 19 -64.03 -25.21 4.84
CA GLY A 19 -63.35 -23.99 5.21
C GLY A 19 -61.95 -23.99 4.62
N ALA A 20 -61.78 -23.38 3.46
CA ALA A 20 -60.46 -23.17 2.88
C ALA A 20 -59.76 -22.01 3.61
N MET A 21 -58.89 -22.32 4.56
CA MET A 21 -57.90 -21.37 5.03
C MET A 21 -56.72 -21.35 4.09
N ALA A 22 -56.65 -20.33 3.24
CA ALA A 22 -55.51 -20.04 2.44
C ALA A 22 -54.40 -19.51 3.37
N PHE A 23 -53.41 -20.36 3.69
CA PHE A 23 -52.12 -19.92 4.26
C PHE A 23 -51.35 -19.23 3.15
N ALA A 24 -51.39 -17.89 3.12
CA ALA A 24 -50.46 -17.09 2.33
C ALA A 24 -49.08 -17.19 3.01
N ALA A 25 -48.22 -18.09 2.56
CA ALA A 25 -46.83 -18.08 2.92
C ALA A 25 -46.17 -16.82 2.31
N PRO A 26 -45.46 -15.98 3.10
CA PRO A 26 -44.68 -14.92 2.51
C PRO A 26 -43.54 -15.51 1.67
N LEU A 27 -43.57 -15.30 0.36
CA LEU A 27 -42.43 -15.52 -0.51
C LEU A 27 -41.35 -14.52 -0.05
N ALA A 28 -40.41 -14.97 0.77
CA ALA A 28 -39.18 -14.24 1.02
C ALA A 28 -38.42 -14.21 -0.32
N LEU A 29 -38.38 -13.05 -0.95
CA LEU A 29 -37.48 -12.75 -2.08
C LEU A 29 -36.04 -12.84 -1.53
N VAL A 30 -35.43 -14.00 -1.65
CA VAL A 30 -33.98 -14.15 -1.46
C VAL A 30 -33.33 -13.52 -2.69
N ALA A 31 -32.93 -12.26 -2.57
CA ALA A 31 -32.11 -11.61 -3.58
C ALA A 31 -30.81 -12.41 -3.76
N PRO A 32 -30.40 -12.75 -4.99
CA PRO A 32 -29.13 -13.44 -5.18
C PRO A 32 -27.99 -12.54 -4.72
N VAL A 33 -27.29 -12.98 -3.69
CA VAL A 33 -26.03 -12.32 -3.24
C VAL A 33 -25.01 -12.66 -4.31
N THR A 34 -24.78 -11.75 -5.24
CA THR A 34 -23.72 -11.91 -6.24
C THR A 34 -22.39 -11.91 -5.50
N PRO A 35 -21.55 -12.95 -5.63
CA PRO A 35 -20.24 -12.93 -5.00
C PRO A 35 -19.43 -11.79 -5.60
N VAL A 36 -18.99 -10.84 -4.76
CA VAL A 36 -18.00 -9.83 -5.17
C VAL A 36 -16.74 -10.59 -5.55
N ALA A 37 -16.46 -10.67 -6.84
CA ALA A 37 -15.28 -11.35 -7.33
C ALA A 37 -14.04 -10.73 -6.71
N ALA A 38 -13.25 -11.52 -6.00
CA ALA A 38 -11.99 -11.07 -5.44
C ALA A 38 -11.06 -10.63 -6.58
N GLN A 39 -10.51 -9.41 -6.50
CA GLN A 39 -9.56 -8.90 -7.49
C GLN A 39 -8.35 -9.82 -7.60
N SER A 40 -7.91 -10.12 -8.82
CA SER A 40 -6.69 -10.91 -9.04
C SER A 40 -5.45 -10.17 -8.51
N ALA A 41 -4.40 -10.90 -8.18
CA ALA A 41 -3.13 -10.31 -7.73
C ALA A 41 -2.56 -9.32 -8.76
N SER A 42 -2.75 -9.59 -10.06
CA SER A 42 -2.35 -8.68 -11.13
C SER A 42 -3.13 -7.37 -11.10
N GLN A 43 -4.46 -7.43 -10.95
CA GLN A 43 -5.31 -6.23 -10.86
C GLN A 43 -4.98 -5.38 -9.63
N GLN A 44 -4.70 -6.02 -8.49
CA GLN A 44 -4.29 -5.32 -7.27
C GLN A 44 -2.92 -4.64 -7.43
N LEU A 45 -1.97 -5.29 -8.11
CA LEU A 45 -0.67 -4.67 -8.43
C LEU A 45 -0.85 -3.49 -9.39
N ASP A 46 -1.74 -3.60 -10.40
CA ASP A 46 -2.09 -2.51 -11.30
C ASP A 46 -2.71 -1.32 -10.57
N GLN A 47 -3.56 -1.58 -9.59
CA GLN A 47 -4.14 -0.55 -8.75
C GLN A 47 -3.06 0.21 -7.95
N VAL A 48 -2.09 -0.50 -7.35
CA VAL A 48 -0.97 0.13 -6.65
C VAL A 48 -0.12 0.98 -7.58
N VAL A 49 0.22 0.47 -8.77
CA VAL A 49 1.01 1.21 -9.76
C VAL A 49 0.26 2.46 -10.23
N THR A 50 -1.05 2.36 -10.47
CA THR A 50 -1.91 3.49 -10.85
C THR A 50 -1.94 4.55 -9.75
N ALA A 51 -2.11 4.14 -8.49
CA ALA A 51 -2.09 5.05 -7.35
C ALA A 51 -0.75 5.79 -7.20
N LEU A 52 0.37 5.07 -7.29
CA LEU A 52 1.70 5.68 -7.26
C LEU A 52 1.91 6.70 -8.39
N ARG A 53 1.39 6.41 -9.59
CA ARG A 53 1.44 7.30 -10.77
C ARG A 53 0.56 8.53 -10.61
N SER A 54 -0.54 8.42 -9.90
CA SER A 54 -1.48 9.52 -9.64
C SER A 54 -0.94 10.56 -8.64
N ILE A 55 0.07 10.20 -7.85
CA ILE A 55 0.72 11.13 -6.92
C ILE A 55 1.65 12.05 -7.72
N THR A 56 1.23 13.28 -7.98
CA THR A 56 2.08 14.30 -8.62
C THR A 56 3.04 14.94 -7.62
N THR A 57 2.51 15.36 -6.47
CA THR A 57 3.25 15.86 -5.32
C THR A 57 2.62 15.36 -4.04
N LEU A 58 3.46 15.16 -3.02
CA LEU A 58 3.05 14.76 -1.67
C LEU A 58 3.96 15.44 -0.67
N LYS A 59 3.37 16.04 0.37
CA LYS A 59 4.04 16.32 1.64
C LYS A 59 3.39 15.49 2.74
N ALA A 60 4.20 14.93 3.61
CA ALA A 60 3.74 14.14 4.74
C ALA A 60 4.77 14.19 5.87
N ASP A 61 4.33 14.00 7.08
CA ASP A 61 5.24 13.74 8.19
C ASP A 61 5.65 12.27 8.12
N PHE A 62 6.90 11.98 8.48
CA PHE A 62 7.35 10.60 8.58
C PHE A 62 7.94 10.27 9.94
N THR A 63 7.81 9.01 10.30
CA THR A 63 8.50 8.38 11.42
C THR A 63 9.28 7.19 10.89
N GLN A 64 10.58 7.18 11.12
CA GLN A 64 11.48 6.10 10.71
C GLN A 64 11.96 5.35 11.95
N THR A 65 11.80 4.03 11.94
CA THR A 65 12.26 3.14 13.02
C THR A 65 13.29 2.17 12.45
N ASP A 66 14.43 2.08 13.06
CA ASP A 66 15.49 1.14 12.70
C ASP A 66 15.30 -0.25 13.33
N ARG A 67 16.22 -1.18 13.05
CA ARG A 67 16.19 -2.55 13.58
C ARG A 67 16.25 -2.60 15.12
N ALA A 68 16.93 -1.63 15.77
CA ALA A 68 17.08 -1.55 17.22
C ALA A 68 15.86 -0.91 17.91
N GLY A 69 14.87 -0.45 17.13
CA GLY A 69 13.69 0.26 17.64
C GLY A 69 13.92 1.75 17.84
N LYS A 70 15.11 2.28 17.51
CA LYS A 70 15.35 3.73 17.54
C LYS A 70 14.50 4.42 16.51
N THR A 71 13.80 5.46 16.93
CA THR A 71 12.86 6.21 16.10
C THR A 71 13.35 7.63 15.88
N VAL A 72 13.28 8.09 14.63
CA VAL A 72 13.52 9.46 14.20
C VAL A 72 12.38 9.94 13.34
N SER A 73 12.17 11.24 13.23
CA SER A 73 11.05 11.81 12.47
C SER A 73 11.50 12.96 11.57
N GLY A 74 10.57 13.44 10.73
CA GLY A 74 10.81 14.57 9.85
C GLY A 74 9.68 14.79 8.85
N GLU A 75 9.93 15.61 7.83
CA GLU A 75 9.00 15.86 6.72
C GLU A 75 9.49 15.16 5.44
N LEU A 76 8.57 14.46 4.79
CA LEU A 76 8.72 13.91 3.45
C LEU A 76 8.15 14.91 2.45
N THR A 77 8.89 15.24 1.41
CA THR A 77 8.40 15.91 0.20
C THR A 77 8.70 15.04 -1.01
N LEU A 78 7.65 14.71 -1.78
CA LEU A 78 7.77 13.98 -3.04
C LEU A 78 7.25 14.85 -4.19
N LYS A 79 7.93 14.80 -5.32
CA LYS A 79 7.48 15.41 -6.60
C LYS A 79 7.85 14.48 -7.74
N ASN A 80 6.86 13.91 -8.37
CA ASN A 80 7.07 13.10 -9.56
C ASN A 80 7.45 13.95 -10.78
N PRO A 81 8.30 13.41 -11.66
CA PRO A 81 9.02 12.16 -11.55
C PRO A 81 10.31 12.25 -10.74
N GLY A 82 10.58 11.22 -9.93
CA GLY A 82 11.92 10.91 -9.44
C GLY A 82 12.47 11.74 -8.29
N ARG A 83 11.73 12.72 -7.77
CA ARG A 83 12.23 13.60 -6.73
C ARG A 83 11.60 13.28 -5.39
N ILE A 84 12.45 13.08 -4.40
CA ILE A 84 12.04 12.88 -3.02
C ILE A 84 13.01 13.56 -2.08
N ARG A 85 12.52 14.09 -0.97
CA ARG A 85 13.28 14.70 0.11
C ARG A 85 12.76 14.21 1.44
N PHE A 86 13.63 13.66 2.27
CA PHE A 86 13.41 13.41 3.69
C PHE A 86 14.23 14.41 4.47
N GLU A 87 13.56 15.34 5.09
CA GLU A 87 14.18 16.31 5.99
C GLU A 87 13.94 15.86 7.41
N TYR A 88 14.99 15.35 8.05
CA TYR A 88 14.91 14.88 9.42
C TYR A 88 14.82 16.07 10.38
N SER A 89 14.30 15.81 11.58
CA SER A 89 14.25 16.77 12.66
C SER A 89 15.64 17.35 12.98
N LYS A 90 15.67 18.55 13.56
CA LYS A 90 16.91 19.30 13.80
C LYS A 90 17.92 18.59 14.72
N ASP A 91 17.43 17.75 15.62
CA ASP A 91 18.24 16.92 16.51
C ASP A 91 18.97 15.79 15.77
N VAL A 92 18.46 15.36 14.60
CA VAL A 92 19.11 14.36 13.73
C VAL A 92 20.03 15.03 12.70
N ASN A 93 19.70 16.24 12.28
CA ASN A 93 20.46 17.08 11.36
C ASN A 93 20.90 16.36 10.05
N MET A 94 20.03 15.52 9.53
CA MET A 94 20.24 14.75 8.30
C MET A 94 19.25 15.13 7.20
N LEU A 95 19.66 14.88 5.96
CA LEU A 95 18.82 15.02 4.78
C LEU A 95 19.07 13.85 3.83
N VAL A 96 17.98 13.25 3.34
CA VAL A 96 18.04 12.34 2.19
C VAL A 96 17.28 12.95 1.03
N VAL A 97 17.92 13.08 -0.13
CA VAL A 97 17.31 13.69 -1.30
C VAL A 97 17.60 12.87 -2.56
N ALA A 98 16.56 12.65 -3.38
CA ALA A 98 16.73 12.09 -4.72
C ALA A 98 16.36 13.11 -5.80
N ASP A 99 17.14 13.12 -6.88
CA ASP A 99 16.97 13.98 -8.06
C ASP A 99 16.42 13.23 -9.30
N GLY A 100 16.02 11.97 -9.12
CA GLY A 100 15.59 11.03 -10.18
C GLY A 100 16.73 10.22 -10.80
N LYS A 101 17.98 10.56 -10.53
CA LYS A 101 19.18 9.83 -11.00
C LYS A 101 19.94 9.20 -9.86
N SER A 102 20.03 9.91 -8.76
CA SER A 102 20.81 9.54 -7.58
C SER A 102 20.02 9.81 -6.32
N LEU A 103 20.25 9.00 -5.30
CA LEU A 103 19.88 9.25 -3.92
C LEU A 103 21.12 9.79 -3.22
N THR A 104 20.98 10.90 -2.49
CA THR A 104 22.05 11.54 -1.74
C THR A 104 21.63 11.62 -0.28
N LEU A 105 22.48 11.12 0.60
CA LEU A 105 22.39 11.34 2.05
C LEU A 105 23.39 12.42 2.42
N VAL A 106 22.93 13.40 3.17
CA VAL A 106 23.73 14.49 3.72
C VAL A 106 23.62 14.43 5.23
N ASP A 107 24.72 14.24 5.88
CA ASP A 107 24.87 14.33 7.33
C ASP A 107 25.58 15.65 7.64
N TYR A 108 24.83 16.59 8.22
CA TYR A 108 25.36 17.92 8.51
C TYR A 108 26.16 17.96 9.80
N GLU A 109 26.00 16.97 10.70
CA GLU A 109 26.71 16.91 11.95
C GLU A 109 28.21 16.58 11.73
N VAL A 110 28.45 15.59 10.85
CA VAL A 110 29.83 15.15 10.55
C VAL A 110 30.31 15.62 9.17
N ALA A 111 29.57 16.53 8.53
CA ALA A 111 29.88 17.08 7.20
C ALA A 111 30.11 16.00 6.12
N GLN A 112 29.30 14.93 6.15
CA GLN A 112 29.41 13.80 5.22
C GLN A 112 28.34 13.86 4.14
N VAL A 113 28.73 13.53 2.91
CA VAL A 113 27.80 13.38 1.77
C VAL A 113 28.07 12.05 1.10
N GLN A 114 27.03 11.19 1.04
CA GLN A 114 27.08 9.91 0.33
C GLN A 114 26.08 9.95 -0.81
N ARG A 115 26.43 9.36 -1.96
CA ARG A 115 25.59 9.38 -3.15
C ARG A 115 25.57 8.02 -3.83
N TRP A 116 24.35 7.54 -4.15
CA TRP A 116 24.12 6.27 -4.84
C TRP A 116 23.30 6.48 -6.10
N PRO A 117 23.67 5.85 -7.24
CA PRO A 117 22.85 5.86 -8.44
C PRO A 117 21.61 5.01 -8.22
N ILE A 118 20.42 5.56 -8.58
CA ILE A 118 19.13 4.84 -8.44
C ILE A 118 18.45 4.59 -9.78
N LYS A 119 18.99 5.09 -10.89
CA LYS A 119 18.34 5.09 -12.20
C LYS A 119 17.83 3.71 -12.63
N ASN A 120 18.56 2.64 -12.38
CA ASN A 120 18.21 1.28 -12.80
C ASN A 120 17.95 0.36 -11.59
N SER A 121 17.45 0.93 -10.49
CA SER A 121 17.14 0.23 -9.27
C SER A 121 15.63 0.13 -9.04
N PRO A 122 15.15 -0.76 -8.17
CA PRO A 122 13.77 -0.81 -7.72
C PRO A 122 13.26 0.53 -7.17
N LEU A 123 14.09 1.24 -6.38
CA LEU A 123 13.76 2.57 -5.87
C LEU A 123 13.56 3.58 -7.01
N GLY A 124 14.42 3.55 -8.04
CA GLY A 124 14.26 4.40 -9.21
C GLY A 124 12.98 4.11 -10.00
N ALA A 125 12.53 2.86 -10.03
CA ALA A 125 11.26 2.49 -10.65
C ALA A 125 10.06 3.00 -9.83
N LEU A 126 10.13 2.93 -8.50
CA LEU A 126 9.08 3.47 -7.62
C LEU A 126 8.93 4.98 -7.71
N LEU A 127 10.03 5.70 -7.87
CA LEU A 127 10.06 7.16 -7.94
C LEU A 127 9.77 7.72 -9.34
N ASP A 128 9.80 6.89 -10.39
CA ASP A 128 9.52 7.31 -11.76
C ASP A 128 8.25 6.62 -12.30
N PRO A 129 7.10 7.34 -12.35
CA PRO A 129 5.84 6.75 -12.77
C PRO A 129 5.82 6.27 -14.23
N LYS A 130 6.81 6.65 -15.05
CA LYS A 130 6.96 6.17 -16.43
C LYS A 130 7.66 4.81 -16.51
N ARG A 131 8.28 4.34 -15.42
CA ARG A 131 8.97 3.08 -15.38
C ARG A 131 8.04 1.93 -15.05
N ASP A 132 8.44 0.75 -15.48
CA ASP A 132 7.71 -0.47 -15.18
C ASP A 132 8.03 -0.96 -13.75
N VAL A 133 7.19 -0.53 -12.80
CA VAL A 133 7.27 -1.02 -11.42
C VAL A 133 6.94 -2.51 -11.33
N LYS A 134 6.09 -3.04 -12.22
CA LYS A 134 5.67 -4.45 -12.22
C LYS A 134 6.83 -5.41 -12.42
N ARG A 135 7.86 -4.98 -13.16
CA ARG A 135 9.07 -5.77 -13.37
C ARG A 135 9.75 -6.17 -12.06
N PHE A 136 9.63 -5.33 -11.04
CA PHE A 136 10.28 -5.50 -9.74
C PHE A 136 9.27 -5.80 -8.62
N GLY A 137 7.97 -5.57 -8.89
CA GLY A 137 6.90 -5.62 -7.89
C GLY A 137 6.22 -6.98 -7.82
N LYS A 138 6.00 -7.46 -6.60
CA LYS A 138 5.21 -8.65 -6.30
C LYS A 138 4.22 -8.32 -5.19
N LEU A 139 2.93 -8.66 -5.40
CA LEU A 139 1.93 -8.50 -4.35
C LEU A 139 2.22 -9.48 -3.20
N VAL A 140 2.12 -8.98 -1.97
CA VAL A 140 2.25 -9.75 -0.74
C VAL A 140 0.87 -9.81 -0.07
N GLN A 141 0.42 -11.00 0.30
CA GLN A 141 -0.86 -11.19 0.98
C GLN A 141 -0.81 -10.58 2.38
N THR A 142 -1.82 -9.80 2.74
CA THR A 142 -1.88 -9.11 4.04
C THR A 142 -2.95 -9.65 4.99
N GLY A 143 -3.88 -10.46 4.47
CA GLY A 143 -5.06 -10.89 5.23
C GLY A 143 -6.10 -9.79 5.50
N ASN A 144 -5.80 -8.53 5.14
CA ASN A 144 -6.72 -7.39 5.29
C ASN A 144 -7.14 -6.87 3.91
N PRO A 145 -8.44 -6.91 3.55
CA PRO A 145 -8.93 -6.49 2.23
C PRO A 145 -8.75 -4.99 1.95
N ASN A 146 -8.51 -4.18 2.98
CA ASN A 146 -8.26 -2.74 2.85
C ASN A 146 -6.77 -2.39 2.71
N VAL A 147 -5.88 -3.38 2.75
CA VAL A 147 -4.44 -3.18 2.68
C VAL A 147 -3.87 -3.95 1.49
N LEU A 148 -3.14 -3.25 0.63
CA LEU A 148 -2.35 -3.84 -0.43
C LEU A 148 -0.87 -3.68 -0.09
N SER A 149 -0.13 -4.77 -0.11
CA SER A 149 1.31 -4.76 0.13
C SER A 149 2.07 -5.23 -1.11
N VAL A 150 3.09 -4.49 -1.50
CA VAL A 150 3.91 -4.81 -2.68
C VAL A 150 5.38 -4.84 -2.29
N GLU A 151 5.97 -6.01 -2.43
CA GLU A 151 7.43 -6.18 -2.36
C GLU A 151 8.04 -5.75 -3.70
N VAL A 152 9.07 -4.92 -3.65
CA VAL A 152 9.79 -4.42 -4.81
C VAL A 152 11.27 -4.74 -4.65
N ARG A 153 11.80 -5.59 -5.55
CA ARG A 153 13.20 -6.01 -5.52
C ARG A 153 13.70 -6.36 -6.93
N ASP A 154 15.01 -6.26 -7.14
CA ASP A 154 15.67 -6.82 -8.32
C ASP A 154 16.42 -8.11 -7.94
N PRO A 155 15.91 -9.29 -8.33
CA PRO A 155 16.57 -10.57 -7.97
C PRO A 155 17.99 -10.71 -8.54
N LYS A 156 18.30 -9.95 -9.60
CA LYS A 156 19.64 -9.96 -10.26
C LYS A 156 20.61 -9.01 -9.57
N LYS A 157 20.13 -8.16 -8.67
CA LYS A 157 20.93 -7.13 -7.98
C LYS A 157 20.54 -7.04 -6.51
N PRO A 158 20.87 -8.07 -5.71
CA PRO A 158 20.50 -8.13 -4.29
C PRO A 158 21.09 -6.98 -3.47
N GLU A 159 22.15 -6.33 -3.97
CA GLU A 159 22.77 -5.15 -3.35
C GLU A 159 21.80 -3.96 -3.20
N TYR A 160 20.71 -3.92 -3.98
CA TYR A 160 19.70 -2.88 -3.83
C TYR A 160 18.71 -3.14 -2.68
N GLY A 161 18.78 -4.33 -2.08
CA GLY A 161 17.87 -4.71 -1.01
C GLY A 161 16.43 -4.92 -1.48
N VAL A 162 15.50 -4.87 -0.53
CA VAL A 162 14.06 -5.09 -0.75
C VAL A 162 13.28 -3.93 -0.14
N ILE A 163 12.28 -3.42 -0.87
CA ILE A 163 11.35 -2.42 -0.37
C ILE A 163 9.94 -3.03 -0.39
N THR A 164 9.27 -3.08 0.75
CA THR A 164 7.87 -3.52 0.84
C THR A 164 6.99 -2.32 1.14
N LEU A 165 6.21 -1.90 0.14
CA LEU A 165 5.22 -0.83 0.28
C LEU A 165 3.95 -1.35 0.94
N VAL A 166 3.34 -0.53 1.78
CA VAL A 166 2.03 -0.77 2.39
C VAL A 166 1.08 0.35 2.00
N MET A 167 0.09 0.01 1.18
CA MET A 167 -0.94 0.92 0.70
C MET A 167 -2.26 0.60 1.40
N VAL A 168 -2.99 1.61 1.82
CA VAL A 168 -4.30 1.47 2.46
C VAL A 168 -5.36 2.08 1.54
N LYS A 169 -6.49 1.40 1.36
CA LYS A 169 -7.63 1.92 0.61
C LYS A 169 -8.12 3.22 1.25
N ASP A 170 -8.17 4.27 0.48
CA ASP A 170 -8.58 5.62 0.90
C ASP A 170 -9.08 6.40 -0.32
N ALA A 171 -10.38 6.55 -0.43
CA ALA A 171 -11.02 7.21 -1.56
C ALA A 171 -10.60 8.69 -1.74
N ALA A 172 -10.14 9.35 -0.67
CA ALA A 172 -9.63 10.72 -0.73
C ALA A 172 -8.20 10.82 -1.27
N SER A 173 -7.48 9.71 -1.34
CA SER A 173 -6.10 9.68 -1.86
C SER A 173 -6.07 9.48 -3.37
N PRO A 174 -5.04 10.04 -4.07
CA PRO A 174 -4.87 9.84 -5.51
C PRO A 174 -4.87 8.36 -5.89
N GLY A 175 -5.71 7.98 -6.86
CA GLY A 175 -5.87 6.59 -7.29
C GLY A 175 -6.51 5.66 -6.26
N GLY A 176 -7.17 6.21 -5.21
CA GLY A 176 -7.92 5.44 -4.23
C GLY A 176 -7.06 4.67 -3.21
N LEU A 177 -5.75 4.92 -3.17
CA LEU A 177 -4.81 4.28 -2.25
C LEU A 177 -3.86 5.30 -1.61
N LYS A 178 -3.76 5.24 -0.29
CA LYS A 178 -2.81 6.03 0.49
C LYS A 178 -1.54 5.22 0.76
N LEU A 179 -0.38 5.77 0.44
CA LEU A 179 0.89 5.20 0.86
C LEU A 179 1.03 5.40 2.37
N HIS A 180 0.80 4.34 3.13
CA HIS A 180 0.81 4.38 4.59
C HIS A 180 2.22 4.22 5.15
N SER A 181 2.98 3.27 4.63
CA SER A 181 4.31 2.95 5.14
C SER A 181 5.10 2.11 4.13
N TRP A 182 6.38 1.95 4.39
CA TRP A 182 7.19 0.92 3.75
C TRP A 182 8.23 0.35 4.72
N VAL A 183 8.67 -0.84 4.41
CA VAL A 183 9.80 -1.50 5.06
C VAL A 183 10.91 -1.62 4.03
N ALA A 184 12.10 -1.17 4.35
CA ALA A 184 13.31 -1.39 3.57
C ALA A 184 14.20 -2.40 4.29
N LEU A 185 14.68 -3.39 3.55
CA LEU A 185 15.75 -4.30 3.96
C LEU A 185 16.95 -3.99 3.07
N ASP A 186 18.07 -3.66 3.66
CA ASP A 186 19.32 -3.50 2.89
C ASP A 186 19.94 -4.86 2.55
N SER A 187 21.07 -4.84 1.83
CA SER A 187 21.81 -6.07 1.45
C SER A 187 22.33 -6.88 2.64
N GLN A 188 22.36 -6.30 3.85
CA GLN A 188 22.73 -6.96 5.09
C GLN A 188 21.50 -7.35 5.95
N ASN A 189 20.29 -7.32 5.38
CA ASN A 189 19.03 -7.55 6.08
C ASN A 189 18.78 -6.59 7.26
N LYS A 190 19.39 -5.42 7.27
CA LYS A 190 19.06 -4.38 8.23
C LYS A 190 17.72 -3.77 7.85
N ARG A 191 16.78 -3.85 8.79
CA ARG A 191 15.41 -3.38 8.59
C ARG A 191 15.27 -1.92 8.99
N THR A 192 14.65 -1.16 8.11
CA THR A 192 14.17 0.20 8.38
C THR A 192 12.68 0.27 8.04
N THR A 193 11.86 0.76 8.94
CA THR A 193 10.43 0.97 8.71
C THR A 193 10.14 2.46 8.70
N VAL A 194 9.47 2.95 7.66
CA VAL A 194 9.00 4.33 7.56
C VAL A 194 7.49 4.33 7.52
N ARG A 195 6.86 5.14 8.38
CA ARG A 195 5.41 5.40 8.40
C ARG A 195 5.15 6.84 8.05
N LEU A 196 4.08 7.08 7.32
CA LEU A 196 3.65 8.42 6.91
C LEU A 196 2.35 8.81 7.61
N SER A 197 2.25 10.09 7.95
CA SER A 197 1.05 10.73 8.49
C SER A 197 0.87 12.12 7.88
N ASN A 198 -0.29 12.77 8.12
CA ASN A 198 -0.56 14.13 7.68
C ASN A 198 -0.33 14.37 6.18
N HIS A 199 -0.83 13.45 5.33
CA HIS A 199 -0.65 13.49 3.89
C HIS A 199 -1.30 14.73 3.28
N ARG A 200 -0.57 15.46 2.45
CA ARG A 200 -1.02 16.61 1.66
C ARG A 200 -0.63 16.40 0.22
N TYR A 201 -1.59 16.01 -0.59
CA TYR A 201 -1.41 15.76 -2.02
C TYR A 201 -1.64 17.03 -2.85
N GLY A 202 -1.07 17.09 -4.04
CA GLY A 202 -1.28 18.18 -5.00
C GLY A 202 -0.71 19.53 -4.59
N VAL A 203 0.09 19.59 -3.52
CA VAL A 203 0.67 20.84 -3.03
C VAL A 203 1.74 21.38 -3.97
N ALA A 204 1.87 22.71 -4.05
CA ALA A 204 2.92 23.34 -4.83
C ALA A 204 4.30 23.04 -4.23
N VAL A 205 5.19 22.44 -5.03
CA VAL A 205 6.56 22.12 -4.63
C VAL A 205 7.54 22.65 -5.66
N SER A 206 8.42 23.58 -5.24
CA SER A 206 9.48 24.10 -6.10
C SER A 206 10.55 23.04 -6.39
N ASN A 207 11.18 23.11 -7.55
CA ASN A 207 12.32 22.26 -7.88
C ASN A 207 13.54 22.53 -6.99
N SER A 208 13.65 23.74 -6.44
CA SER A 208 14.70 24.11 -5.49
C SER A 208 14.60 23.34 -4.16
N ALA A 209 13.40 22.83 -3.80
CA ALA A 209 13.22 22.01 -2.61
C ALA A 209 14.09 20.73 -2.62
N PHE A 210 14.52 20.27 -3.79
CA PHE A 210 15.35 19.06 -3.94
C PHE A 210 16.84 19.39 -4.10
N ARG A 211 17.25 20.62 -3.81
CA ARG A 211 18.65 21.01 -3.69
C ARG A 211 19.07 20.92 -2.21
N PHE A 212 20.35 20.79 -1.99
CA PHE A 212 20.93 20.82 -0.64
C PHE A 212 22.21 21.65 -0.66
N LYS A 213 22.59 22.18 0.50
CA LYS A 213 23.88 22.83 0.72
C LYS A 213 24.89 21.74 1.09
N ASP A 214 25.96 21.62 0.33
CA ASP A 214 27.03 20.67 0.63
C ASP A 214 27.77 21.13 1.89
N PRO A 215 27.76 20.34 2.97
CA PRO A 215 28.42 20.72 4.21
C PRO A 215 29.95 20.57 4.17
N ARG A 216 30.49 19.87 3.16
CA ARG A 216 31.93 19.63 3.06
C ARG A 216 32.66 20.93 2.75
N LYS A 217 33.81 21.13 3.42
CA LYS A 217 34.67 22.26 3.11
C LYS A 217 35.09 22.22 1.64
N SER A 218 34.82 23.24 0.88
CA SER A 218 35.31 23.35 -0.50
C SER A 218 36.83 23.42 -0.43
N SER A 219 37.51 22.40 -0.90
CA SER A 219 38.94 22.48 -1.16
C SER A 219 39.16 23.44 -2.34
N ARG A 220 39.20 24.74 -2.11
CA ARG A 220 39.75 25.67 -3.08
C ARG A 220 41.19 25.25 -3.28
N ARG A 221 41.52 24.65 -4.41
CA ARG A 221 42.92 24.58 -4.87
C ARG A 221 43.43 26.03 -4.92
N PRO A 222 44.53 26.38 -4.22
CA PRO A 222 45.23 27.65 -4.48
C PRO A 222 45.59 27.65 -5.95
N ARG A 223 45.35 28.76 -6.63
CA ARG A 223 45.89 29.02 -7.97
C ARG A 223 47.36 29.28 -7.87
#